data_5146748dcb1b36a81762d93cf45b4a45
#
_entry.id   5146748dcb1b36a81762d93cf45b4a45
#
_cell.length_a   1.000
_cell.length_b   1.000
_cell.length_c   1.000
_cell.angle_alpha   90.00
_cell.angle_beta   90.00
_cell.angle_gamma   90.00
#
_symmetry.space_group_name_H-M   'P 1'
#
loop_
_entity.id
_entity.type
_entity.pdbx_description
1 polymer ?
#
loop_
_entity_poly.entity_id
_entity_poly.type
_entity_poly.pdbx_seq_one_letter_code
_entity_poly.pdbx_strand_id
1 'polypeptide(L)'
;LELLGEGDFFHHYDSSDPLAQLLAMPQEIEAPEDPVLLRLLPNAYSDPEAALDFRRFTEPQLRGSKQRNLRLMREQLTILVDENHGGVIENIDDGLWLRGMNDLRIALSIRLNIDEKSFEKYELMPDEDEQKSICAVYFWLGWLQENLLSTITDL
;
A
#
# COMPACT_ATOMS: atom_id res chain seq x y z
N LEU A 1 2.16 3.05 -6.38
CA LEU A 1 0.90 3.30 -7.08
C LEU A 1 0.81 2.47 -8.35
N GLU A 2 1.82 2.47 -9.21
CA GLU A 2 1.87 1.66 -10.44
C GLU A 2 1.54 0.20 -10.18
N LEU A 3 2.10 -0.39 -9.13
CA LEU A 3 1.86 -1.78 -8.77
C LEU A 3 0.39 -2.09 -8.44
N LEU A 4 -0.33 -1.12 -7.89
CA LEU A 4 -1.77 -1.24 -7.61
C LEU A 4 -2.63 -1.00 -8.86
N GLY A 5 -2.01 -0.56 -9.95
CA GLY A 5 -2.65 -0.16 -11.20
C GLY A 5 -3.13 1.30 -11.16
N GLU A 6 -3.02 1.99 -12.27
CA GLU A 6 -3.54 3.36 -12.44
C GLU A 6 -4.94 3.37 -13.06
N GLY A 7 -5.47 2.20 -13.41
CA GLY A 7 -6.72 2.06 -14.12
C GLY A 7 -7.96 2.16 -13.24
N ASP A 8 -8.99 2.78 -13.78
CA ASP A 8 -10.37 2.63 -13.32
C ASP A 8 -10.78 1.16 -13.51
N PHE A 9 -10.76 0.38 -12.45
CA PHE A 9 -11.19 -1.02 -12.46
C PHE A 9 -12.69 -1.18 -12.84
N PHE A 10 -13.40 -0.10 -12.98
CA PHE A 10 -14.81 -0.09 -13.38
C PHE A 10 -15.04 -0.12 -14.90
N HIS A 11 -13.99 -0.10 -15.73
CA HIS A 11 -14.14 0.13 -17.19
C HIS A 11 -14.00 -1.10 -18.07
N HIS A 12 -13.99 -2.33 -17.57
CA HIS A 12 -14.03 -3.53 -18.42
C HIS A 12 -15.18 -4.46 -18.05
N TYR A 13 -16.42 -3.94 -18.12
CA TYR A 13 -17.61 -4.76 -18.22
C TYR A 13 -17.98 -4.97 -19.70
N ASP A 14 -17.33 -5.91 -20.35
CA ASP A 14 -17.82 -6.45 -21.60
C ASP A 14 -18.59 -7.76 -21.34
N SER A 15 -19.67 -7.64 -20.57
CA SER A 15 -20.63 -8.73 -20.46
C SER A 15 -21.80 -8.41 -21.37
N SER A 16 -22.06 -9.32 -22.30
CA SER A 16 -23.24 -9.27 -23.17
C SER A 16 -24.56 -9.50 -22.42
N ASP A 17 -24.50 -9.76 -21.12
CA ASP A 17 -25.65 -9.92 -20.24
C ASP A 17 -26.09 -8.58 -19.65
N PRO A 18 -27.26 -8.03 -20.03
CA PRO A 18 -27.78 -6.77 -19.52
C PRO A 18 -28.00 -6.77 -18.00
N LEU A 19 -28.26 -7.94 -17.41
CA LEU A 19 -28.49 -8.07 -15.97
C LEU A 19 -27.17 -7.99 -15.19
N ALA A 20 -26.11 -8.59 -15.71
CA ALA A 20 -24.77 -8.49 -15.15
C ALA A 20 -24.21 -7.05 -15.22
N GLN A 21 -24.51 -6.33 -16.33
CA GLN A 21 -24.21 -4.92 -16.48
C GLN A 21 -24.97 -4.07 -15.44
N LEU A 22 -26.25 -4.37 -15.21
CA LEU A 22 -27.08 -3.63 -14.25
C LEU A 22 -26.67 -3.88 -12.81
N LEU A 23 -26.24 -5.10 -12.49
CA LEU A 23 -25.80 -5.48 -11.15
C LEU A 23 -24.32 -5.16 -10.90
N ALA A 24 -23.59 -4.68 -11.92
CA ALA A 24 -22.15 -4.39 -11.85
C ALA A 24 -21.36 -5.52 -11.16
N MET A 25 -21.72 -6.77 -11.46
CA MET A 25 -21.06 -7.93 -10.85
C MET A 25 -19.62 -8.00 -11.34
N PRO A 26 -18.63 -7.94 -10.44
CA PRO A 26 -17.23 -8.06 -10.84
C PRO A 26 -17.00 -9.41 -11.52
N GLN A 27 -16.22 -9.42 -12.61
CA GLN A 27 -15.71 -10.66 -13.18
C GLN A 27 -14.83 -11.38 -12.16
N GLU A 28 -14.55 -12.65 -12.38
CA GLU A 28 -13.58 -13.39 -11.55
C GLU A 28 -12.25 -12.64 -11.53
N ILE A 29 -11.78 -12.33 -10.33
CA ILE A 29 -10.50 -11.68 -10.10
C ILE A 29 -9.55 -12.74 -9.57
N GLU A 30 -8.61 -13.16 -10.41
CA GLU A 30 -7.55 -14.07 -10.00
C GLU A 30 -6.63 -13.41 -8.97
N ALA A 31 -6.02 -14.25 -8.11
CA ALA A 31 -5.03 -13.76 -7.17
C ALA A 31 -3.83 -13.19 -7.94
N PRO A 32 -3.30 -12.03 -7.54
CA PRO A 32 -2.15 -11.45 -8.21
C PRO A 32 -0.91 -12.36 -8.07
N GLU A 33 -0.10 -12.44 -9.11
CA GLU A 33 1.16 -13.19 -9.07
C GLU A 33 2.27 -12.47 -8.30
N ASP A 34 2.22 -11.14 -8.27
CA ASP A 34 3.22 -10.34 -7.56
C ASP A 34 3.14 -10.54 -6.04
N PRO A 35 4.22 -10.96 -5.36
CA PRO A 35 4.22 -11.26 -3.94
C PRO A 35 3.88 -10.04 -3.06
N VAL A 36 4.16 -8.82 -3.52
CA VAL A 36 3.75 -7.60 -2.82
C VAL A 36 2.24 -7.44 -2.88
N LEU A 37 1.66 -7.63 -4.06
CA LEU A 37 0.19 -7.57 -4.21
C LEU A 37 -0.52 -8.66 -3.43
N LEU A 38 0.01 -9.89 -3.43
CA LEU A 38 -0.52 -10.98 -2.60
C LEU A 38 -0.55 -10.62 -1.11
N ARG A 39 0.46 -9.88 -0.64
CA ARG A 39 0.54 -9.47 0.76
C ARG A 39 -0.35 -8.26 1.08
N LEU A 40 -0.49 -7.34 0.13
CA LEU A 40 -1.37 -6.16 0.26
C LEU A 40 -2.85 -6.50 0.08
N LEU A 41 -3.15 -7.54 -0.69
CA LEU A 41 -4.48 -8.01 -1.07
C LEU A 41 -4.59 -9.52 -0.79
N PRO A 42 -4.51 -9.94 0.48
CA PRO A 42 -4.45 -11.34 0.84
C PRO A 42 -5.77 -12.08 0.58
N ASN A 43 -5.68 -13.39 0.43
CA ASN A 43 -6.85 -14.26 0.46
C ASN A 43 -7.48 -14.26 1.86
N ALA A 44 -8.80 -14.17 1.91
CA ALA A 44 -9.54 -14.23 3.18
C ALA A 44 -9.82 -15.67 3.64
N TYR A 45 -9.79 -16.63 2.70
CA TYR A 45 -10.09 -18.03 2.95
C TYR A 45 -8.97 -18.93 2.45
N SER A 46 -8.79 -20.08 3.13
CA SER A 46 -7.84 -21.11 2.70
C SER A 46 -8.40 -21.94 1.54
N ASP A 47 -9.71 -22.02 1.40
CA ASP A 47 -10.36 -22.65 0.27
C ASP A 47 -10.25 -21.75 -0.98
N PRO A 48 -9.72 -22.25 -2.09
CA PRO A 48 -9.50 -21.42 -3.29
C PRO A 48 -10.76 -20.83 -3.90
N GLU A 49 -11.86 -21.61 -3.95
CA GLU A 49 -13.12 -21.17 -4.55
C GLU A 49 -13.76 -20.07 -3.70
N ALA A 50 -13.84 -20.26 -2.38
CA ALA A 50 -14.32 -19.25 -1.45
C ALA A 50 -13.43 -17.99 -1.45
N ALA A 51 -12.11 -18.15 -1.62
CA ALA A 51 -11.18 -17.03 -1.71
C ALA A 51 -11.41 -16.20 -2.97
N LEU A 52 -11.64 -16.83 -4.13
CA LEU A 52 -11.93 -16.15 -5.38
C LEU A 52 -13.26 -15.40 -5.31
N ASP A 53 -14.30 -16.04 -4.79
CA ASP A 53 -15.61 -15.42 -4.62
C ASP A 53 -15.54 -14.19 -3.72
N PHE A 54 -14.84 -14.29 -2.56
CA PHE A 54 -14.71 -13.17 -1.66
C PHE A 54 -13.86 -12.04 -2.27
N ARG A 55 -12.77 -12.38 -2.96
CA ARG A 55 -11.88 -11.44 -3.63
C ARG A 55 -12.63 -10.59 -4.65
N ARG A 56 -13.49 -11.21 -5.45
CA ARG A 56 -14.31 -10.54 -6.47
C ARG A 56 -15.10 -9.34 -5.92
N PHE A 57 -15.61 -9.45 -4.69
CA PHE A 57 -16.40 -8.40 -4.07
C PHE A 57 -15.55 -7.39 -3.26
N THR A 58 -14.41 -7.81 -2.74
CA THR A 58 -13.66 -7.00 -1.77
C THR A 58 -12.40 -6.36 -2.34
N GLU A 59 -11.72 -7.01 -3.28
CA GLU A 59 -10.44 -6.51 -3.81
C GLU A 59 -10.57 -5.16 -4.52
N PRO A 60 -11.57 -4.87 -5.36
CA PRO A 60 -11.69 -3.58 -6.02
C PRO A 60 -11.77 -2.42 -5.03
N GLN A 61 -12.57 -2.58 -3.97
CA GLN A 61 -12.72 -1.57 -2.93
C GLN A 61 -11.44 -1.41 -2.10
N LEU A 62 -10.79 -2.53 -1.72
CA LEU A 62 -9.55 -2.52 -0.94
C LEU A 62 -8.41 -1.87 -1.74
N ARG A 63 -8.26 -2.25 -3.00
CA ARG A 63 -7.28 -1.68 -3.94
C ARG A 63 -7.50 -0.18 -4.13
N GLY A 64 -8.74 0.22 -4.40
CA GLY A 64 -9.11 1.64 -4.53
C GLY A 64 -8.85 2.46 -3.27
N SER A 65 -9.10 1.88 -2.09
CA SER A 65 -8.80 2.53 -0.81
C SER A 65 -7.29 2.75 -0.62
N LYS A 66 -6.47 1.72 -0.89
CA LYS A 66 -5.00 1.81 -0.82
C LYS A 66 -4.44 2.84 -1.80
N GLN A 67 -4.93 2.83 -3.05
CA GLN A 67 -4.54 3.83 -4.06
C GLN A 67 -4.86 5.26 -3.60
N ARG A 68 -6.06 5.49 -3.07
CA ARG A 68 -6.49 6.80 -2.58
C ARG A 68 -5.59 7.29 -1.44
N ASN A 69 -5.32 6.43 -0.45
CA ASN A 69 -4.45 6.78 0.66
C ASN A 69 -3.05 7.20 0.18
N LEU A 70 -2.45 6.44 -0.72
CA LEU A 70 -1.11 6.74 -1.25
C LEU A 70 -1.09 7.98 -2.14
N ARG A 71 -2.18 8.25 -2.89
CA ARG A 71 -2.28 9.50 -3.69
C ARG A 71 -2.34 10.72 -2.77
N LEU A 72 -3.20 10.69 -1.76
CA LEU A 72 -3.31 11.79 -0.81
C LEU A 72 -2.01 12.02 -0.05
N MET A 73 -1.34 10.96 0.43
CA MET A 73 -0.01 11.09 1.03
C MET A 73 0.98 11.75 0.07
N ARG A 74 1.02 11.32 -1.18
CA ARG A 74 1.91 11.90 -2.20
C ARG A 74 1.62 13.38 -2.43
N GLU A 75 0.35 13.75 -2.54
CA GLU A 75 -0.06 15.16 -2.70
C GLU A 75 0.39 16.02 -1.53
N GLN A 76 0.18 15.56 -0.30
CA GLN A 76 0.64 16.26 0.91
C GLN A 76 2.16 16.38 0.99
N LEU A 77 2.90 15.31 0.64
CA LEU A 77 4.36 15.34 0.57
C LEU A 77 4.88 16.29 -0.51
N THR A 78 4.20 16.39 -1.65
CA THR A 78 4.57 17.32 -2.73
C THR A 78 4.49 18.77 -2.25
N ILE A 79 3.44 19.13 -1.53
CA ILE A 79 3.29 20.47 -0.94
C ILE A 79 4.46 20.78 0.01
N LEU A 80 4.85 19.82 0.87
CA LEU A 80 5.98 19.99 1.79
C LEU A 80 7.32 20.26 1.06
N VAL A 81 7.55 19.58 -0.05
CA VAL A 81 8.78 19.73 -0.85
C VAL A 81 8.81 21.08 -1.57
N ASP A 82 7.68 21.52 -2.12
CA ASP A 82 7.57 22.75 -2.89
C ASP A 82 7.72 24.01 -2.01
N GLU A 83 7.29 23.97 -0.76
CA GLU A 83 7.36 25.11 0.16
C GLU A 83 8.76 25.42 0.68
N ASN A 84 9.76 24.62 0.40
CA ASN A 84 11.20 24.86 0.64
C ASN A 84 11.63 25.25 2.08
N HIS A 85 10.73 25.14 3.09
CA HIS A 85 10.92 25.75 4.41
C HIS A 85 10.43 24.86 5.57
N GLY A 86 10.55 23.55 5.48
CA GLY A 86 10.12 22.68 6.58
C GLY A 86 8.62 22.82 6.85
N GLY A 87 7.84 22.68 5.81
CA GLY A 87 6.38 22.78 5.88
C GLY A 87 5.78 21.80 6.88
N VAL A 88 4.65 22.17 7.44
CA VAL A 88 3.84 21.33 8.32
C VAL A 88 2.61 20.89 7.56
N ILE A 89 2.31 19.59 7.60
CA ILE A 89 1.03 19.10 7.09
C ILE A 89 -0.02 19.41 8.14
N GLU A 90 -0.87 20.40 7.87
CA GLU A 90 -2.00 20.72 8.72
C GLU A 90 -3.16 19.74 8.50
N ASN A 91 -3.88 19.41 9.57
CA ASN A 91 -5.07 18.53 9.54
C ASN A 91 -4.77 17.15 8.90
N ILE A 92 -3.71 16.53 9.34
CA ILE A 92 -3.33 15.18 8.93
C ILE A 92 -4.43 14.18 9.34
N ASP A 93 -4.81 13.29 8.43
CA ASP A 93 -5.58 12.09 8.76
C ASP A 93 -4.60 11.00 9.21
N ASP A 94 -4.43 10.85 10.52
CA ASP A 94 -3.51 9.89 11.13
C ASP A 94 -3.77 8.47 10.64
N GLY A 95 -5.05 8.08 10.53
CA GLY A 95 -5.43 6.75 10.05
C GLY A 95 -5.05 6.51 8.60
N LEU A 96 -5.17 7.52 7.75
CA LEU A 96 -4.72 7.47 6.35
C LEU A 96 -3.21 7.28 6.29
N TRP A 97 -2.46 8.08 7.05
CA TRP A 97 -1.00 8.03 7.07
C TRP A 97 -0.48 6.70 7.63
N LEU A 98 -1.03 6.21 8.74
CA LEU A 98 -0.67 4.91 9.32
C LEU A 98 -0.89 3.77 8.32
N ARG A 99 -2.05 3.74 7.64
CA ARG A 99 -2.35 2.72 6.64
C ARG A 99 -1.43 2.82 5.43
N GLY A 100 -1.19 4.02 4.92
CA GLY A 100 -0.32 4.23 3.77
C GLY A 100 1.14 3.87 4.07
N MET A 101 1.68 4.29 5.21
CA MET A 101 3.03 3.91 5.65
C MET A 101 3.16 2.39 5.84
N ASN A 102 2.12 1.74 6.41
CA ASN A 102 2.11 0.29 6.55
C ASN A 102 2.15 -0.41 5.18
N ASP A 103 1.36 0.05 4.22
CA ASP A 103 1.36 -0.51 2.86
C ASP A 103 2.72 -0.34 2.17
N LEU A 104 3.36 0.82 2.32
CA LEU A 104 4.71 1.06 1.81
C LEU A 104 5.75 0.14 2.48
N ARG A 105 5.68 -0.02 3.79
CA ARG A 105 6.59 -0.92 4.53
C ARG A 105 6.41 -2.37 4.13
N ILE A 106 5.17 -2.84 3.93
CA ILE A 106 4.89 -4.19 3.42
C ILE A 106 5.54 -4.36 2.04
N ALA A 107 5.35 -3.42 1.14
CA ALA A 107 5.93 -3.48 -0.20
C ALA A 107 7.47 -3.51 -0.17
N LEU A 108 8.08 -2.62 0.62
CA LEU A 108 9.53 -2.57 0.78
C LEU A 108 10.09 -3.82 1.46
N SER A 109 9.42 -4.34 2.50
CA SER A 109 9.89 -5.54 3.22
C SER A 109 10.01 -6.75 2.30
N ILE A 110 9.07 -6.91 1.38
CA ILE A 110 9.09 -8.01 0.41
C ILE A 110 10.16 -7.78 -0.67
N ARG A 111 10.26 -6.56 -1.22
CA ARG A 111 11.24 -6.23 -2.26
C ARG A 111 12.68 -6.30 -1.75
N LEU A 112 12.91 -5.94 -0.50
CA LEU A 112 14.23 -5.96 0.15
C LEU A 112 14.50 -7.27 0.88
N ASN A 113 13.53 -8.20 0.91
CA ASN A 113 13.62 -9.45 1.66
C ASN A 113 14.01 -9.22 3.13
N ILE A 114 13.30 -8.31 3.80
CA ILE A 114 13.57 -7.93 5.19
C ILE A 114 13.34 -9.11 6.13
N ASP A 115 14.33 -9.39 6.96
CA ASP A 115 14.33 -10.41 8.01
C ASP A 115 14.76 -9.80 9.37
N GLU A 116 14.83 -10.61 10.41
CA GLU A 116 15.23 -10.20 11.77
C GLU A 116 16.64 -9.59 11.85
N LYS A 117 17.53 -9.93 10.90
CA LYS A 117 18.92 -9.47 10.85
C LYS A 117 19.12 -8.29 9.88
N SER A 118 18.07 -7.84 9.23
CA SER A 118 18.19 -6.82 8.17
C SER A 118 18.65 -5.47 8.71
N PHE A 119 18.36 -5.13 9.97
CA PHE A 119 18.87 -3.92 10.58
C PHE A 119 20.39 -3.97 10.77
N GLU A 120 20.92 -5.07 11.30
CA GLU A 120 22.38 -5.27 11.46
C GLU A 120 23.09 -5.24 10.09
N LYS A 121 22.47 -5.87 9.07
CA LYS A 121 23.01 -5.85 7.70
C LYS A 121 23.05 -4.43 7.15
N TYR A 122 21.97 -3.67 7.36
CA TYR A 122 21.87 -2.27 6.93
C TYR A 122 22.97 -1.39 7.56
N GLU A 123 23.25 -1.53 8.87
CA GLU A 123 24.30 -0.77 9.54
C GLU A 123 25.69 -1.06 8.96
N LEU A 124 25.91 -2.28 8.48
CA LEU A 124 27.18 -2.71 7.89
C LEU A 124 27.30 -2.43 6.39
N MET A 125 26.21 -1.98 5.72
CA MET A 125 26.25 -1.67 4.28
C MET A 125 27.15 -0.47 4.00
N PRO A 126 27.97 -0.50 2.95
CA PRO A 126 28.69 0.67 2.46
C PRO A 126 27.73 1.81 2.10
N ASP A 127 28.17 3.06 2.25
CA ASP A 127 27.31 4.22 1.94
C ASP A 127 27.02 4.35 0.44
N GLU A 128 27.87 3.77 -0.40
CA GLU A 128 27.74 3.74 -1.85
C GLU A 128 26.77 2.65 -2.35
N ASP A 129 26.28 1.77 -1.47
CA ASP A 129 25.34 0.72 -1.82
C ASP A 129 23.95 1.33 -2.10
N GLU A 130 23.48 1.15 -3.34
CA GLU A 130 22.18 1.68 -3.76
C GLU A 130 21.02 1.14 -2.91
N GLN A 131 21.13 -0.08 -2.40
CA GLN A 131 20.12 -0.67 -1.52
C GLN A 131 20.07 -0.02 -0.15
N LYS A 132 21.18 0.57 0.33
CA LYS A 132 21.24 1.20 1.64
C LYS A 132 20.23 2.33 1.78
N SER A 133 20.09 3.17 0.76
CA SER A 133 19.13 4.28 0.76
C SER A 133 17.68 3.80 0.84
N ILE A 134 17.35 2.69 0.14
CA ILE A 134 16.01 2.12 0.17
C ILE A 134 15.73 1.44 1.53
N CYS A 135 16.73 0.75 2.10
CA CYS A 135 16.65 0.20 3.45
C CYS A 135 16.45 1.31 4.50
N ALA A 136 17.16 2.43 4.35
CA ALA A 136 16.99 3.60 5.22
C ALA A 136 15.54 4.10 5.23
N VAL A 137 14.91 4.20 4.06
CA VAL A 137 13.49 4.57 3.94
C VAL A 137 12.58 3.57 4.67
N TYR A 138 12.84 2.27 4.55
CA TYR A 138 12.06 1.25 5.25
C TYR A 138 12.11 1.42 6.77
N PHE A 139 13.31 1.59 7.35
CA PHE A 139 13.49 1.77 8.78
C PHE A 139 12.95 3.11 9.26
N TRP A 140 13.16 4.17 8.48
CA TRP A 140 12.61 5.50 8.77
C TRP A 140 11.08 5.51 8.80
N LEU A 141 10.42 4.83 7.85
CA LEU A 141 8.95 4.67 7.87
C LEU A 141 8.48 3.95 9.14
N GLY A 142 9.22 2.96 9.64
CA GLY A 142 8.92 2.30 10.91
C GLY A 142 8.99 3.25 12.08
N TRP A 143 10.08 4.00 12.18
CA TRP A 143 10.26 5.03 13.20
C TRP A 143 9.14 6.10 13.16
N LEU A 144 8.79 6.55 11.95
CA LEU A 144 7.73 7.55 11.77
C LEU A 144 6.36 7.01 12.22
N GLN A 145 6.04 5.75 11.90
CA GLN A 145 4.81 5.11 12.37
C GLN A 145 4.74 5.03 13.90
N GLU A 146 5.82 4.64 14.55
CA GLU A 146 5.88 4.55 16.02
C GLU A 146 5.68 5.93 16.67
N ASN A 147 6.31 6.97 16.11
CA ASN A 147 6.13 8.33 16.60
C ASN A 147 4.68 8.82 16.41
N LEU A 148 4.08 8.55 15.27
CA LEU A 148 2.68 8.93 15.02
C LEU A 148 1.73 8.19 15.98
N LEU A 149 1.95 6.89 16.20
CA LEU A 149 1.15 6.09 17.12
C LEU A 149 1.28 6.59 18.56
N SER A 150 2.49 6.92 19.03
CA SER A 150 2.68 7.46 20.39
C SER A 150 1.94 8.79 20.57
N THR A 151 2.00 9.66 19.57
CA THR A 151 1.28 10.95 19.62
C THR A 151 -0.23 10.78 19.73
N ILE A 152 -0.81 9.77 19.05
CA ILE A 152 -2.25 9.50 19.10
C ILE A 152 -2.66 8.84 20.43
N THR A 153 -1.78 8.04 21.03
CA THR A 153 -2.09 7.31 22.28
C THR A 153 -1.91 8.17 23.52
N ASP A 154 -1.11 9.24 23.45
CA ASP A 154 -0.85 10.15 24.56
C ASP A 154 -1.91 11.27 24.67
N LEU A 155 -2.92 11.28 23.78
CA LEU A 155 -4.10 12.17 23.77
C LEU A 155 -5.29 11.53 24.49
#